data_c6e0566288e764b277997d36431564ff
#
_entry.id   c6e0566288e764b277997d36431564ff
#
_cell.length_a   1.000
_cell.length_b   1.000
_cell.length_c   1.000
_cell.angle_alpha   90.00
_cell.angle_beta   90.00
_cell.angle_gamma   90.00
#
_symmetry.space_group_name_H-M   'P 1'
#
loop_
_entity.id
_entity.type
_entity.pdbx_description
1 polymer ?
#
loop_
_entity_poly.entity_id
_entity_poly.type
_entity_poly.pdbx_seq_one_letter_code
_entity_poly.pdbx_strand_id
1 'polypeptide(L)'
;MSKMKYKPVKAPRGTKISCKGWAQEAALRMINNNLDEEVAEKPKELIIYGGSGKAARNWDCYHAIVKSLKSLGNDETLLVQSGKPIGIFKTHDYAPRILIANSNLVPKWATWEKFRQLEKLGLIMFGQMTAGSWIYIGTQGILQGTYETFASVGEKHFNNDLAGKWILTGGMGGMGGAQPMAGTMARASVLCVEVDEDRINRRVKMGYCDIKVKTLDKALKLIKEHTKDKEPISIGLVGNCAEMFPEIFRRGIIPDIITDQTSAHDELNGYIPEGLTVTEADRLRKKNPREYIDRAYESMVKHCGAMVKFLRAGSVVFDYGNNLRGQAEKGGLKEAFEYPGFVPAYIRPLFCEGRGPFRWVALSGNPEDIHVTDDIILQEFKENKSLCRWIKMAHDKVPFQGLPARICWLGYGERAHFGDIINSLVKRGKITAPIVIGRDHLDCGSVASPYRETEGMKDGSDAIADWPLLNGLLNAVSGASWVSVHHGGGVGMGNAIHAGLVIVADGSKQMKERLNRVLTNDPGSGVARHVDAGYKDAIKFARQKDIKIPMLKR
;
A
#
# COMPACT_ATOMS: atom_id res chain seq x y z
N MET A 1 36.37 2.31 -10.19
CA MET A 1 35.27 3.11 -9.60
C MET A 1 35.33 3.00 -8.09
N SER A 2 35.62 4.07 -7.38
CA SER A 2 35.60 4.12 -5.91
C SER A 2 34.21 3.73 -5.42
N LYS A 3 34.10 2.69 -4.57
CA LYS A 3 32.86 2.35 -3.89
C LYS A 3 32.49 3.54 -2.99
N MET A 4 31.60 4.42 -3.46
CA MET A 4 31.05 5.48 -2.61
C MET A 4 30.48 4.83 -1.36
N LYS A 5 31.00 5.23 -0.19
CA LYS A 5 30.54 4.74 1.11
C LYS A 5 29.09 5.17 1.28
N TYR A 6 28.18 4.23 1.50
CA TYR A 6 26.77 4.53 1.78
C TYR A 6 26.66 5.58 2.89
N LYS A 7 25.85 6.60 2.65
CA LYS A 7 25.46 7.57 3.67
C LYS A 7 23.94 7.46 3.86
N PRO A 8 23.45 7.36 5.11
CA PRO A 8 22.02 7.39 5.39
C PRO A 8 21.34 8.59 4.75
N VAL A 9 20.21 8.36 4.13
CA VAL A 9 19.40 9.40 3.48
C VAL A 9 18.29 9.83 4.44
N LYS A 10 18.10 11.13 4.59
CA LYS A 10 16.96 11.72 5.33
C LYS A 10 16.32 12.83 4.51
N ALA A 11 15.00 12.94 4.61
CA ALA A 11 14.28 14.03 3.97
C ALA A 11 14.64 15.37 4.62
N PRO A 12 14.94 16.43 3.84
CA PRO A 12 15.00 17.79 4.37
C PRO A 12 13.66 18.18 5.01
N ARG A 13 13.72 19.01 6.06
CA ARG A 13 12.56 19.45 6.83
C ARG A 13 12.50 20.98 6.88
N GLY A 14 11.35 21.55 7.24
CA GLY A 14 11.15 22.98 7.40
C GLY A 14 10.77 23.70 6.10
N THR A 15 10.95 25.03 6.09
CA THR A 15 10.46 25.91 5.01
C THR A 15 11.48 26.24 3.93
N LYS A 16 12.77 25.92 4.14
CA LYS A 16 13.83 26.17 3.15
C LYS A 16 13.77 25.14 2.03
N ILE A 17 13.78 25.60 0.79
CA ILE A 17 13.80 24.75 -0.41
C ILE A 17 15.17 24.79 -1.11
N SER A 18 15.52 23.68 -1.71
CA SER A 18 16.75 23.54 -2.53
C SER A 18 16.45 23.46 -4.02
N CYS A 19 15.17 23.34 -4.38
CA CYS A 19 14.66 23.29 -5.74
C CYS A 19 14.04 24.63 -6.14
N LYS A 20 13.67 24.78 -7.44
CA LYS A 20 13.08 26.02 -7.96
C LYS A 20 11.60 26.22 -7.58
N GLY A 21 10.94 25.18 -7.08
CA GLY A 21 9.54 25.23 -6.66
C GLY A 21 9.17 24.10 -5.69
N TRP A 22 8.01 24.25 -5.02
CA TRP A 22 7.57 23.29 -4.01
C TRP A 22 7.20 21.92 -4.58
N ALA A 23 6.75 21.82 -5.84
CA ALA A 23 6.45 20.52 -6.44
C ALA A 23 7.72 19.67 -6.62
N GLN A 24 8.82 20.29 -7.06
CA GLN A 24 10.13 19.64 -7.19
C GLN A 24 10.73 19.31 -5.83
N GLU A 25 10.66 20.25 -4.88
CA GLU A 25 11.15 20.08 -3.51
C GLU A 25 10.39 18.97 -2.78
N ALA A 26 9.08 18.91 -2.97
CA ALA A 26 8.23 17.85 -2.41
C ALA A 26 8.66 16.47 -2.93
N ALA A 27 8.86 16.31 -4.24
CA ALA A 27 9.34 15.06 -4.81
C ALA A 27 10.74 14.67 -4.29
N LEU A 28 11.64 15.66 -4.13
CA LEU A 28 12.96 15.45 -3.53
C LEU A 28 12.86 14.96 -2.08
N ARG A 29 12.01 15.61 -1.26
CA ARG A 29 11.80 15.19 0.13
C ARG A 29 11.17 13.82 0.20
N MET A 30 10.22 13.52 -0.67
CA MET A 30 9.52 12.24 -0.64
C MET A 30 10.38 11.07 -1.12
N ILE A 31 11.24 11.20 -2.13
CA ILE A 31 12.18 10.13 -2.48
C ILE A 31 13.21 9.90 -1.36
N ASN A 32 13.64 10.97 -0.69
CA ASN A 32 14.53 10.87 0.46
C ASN A 32 13.82 10.22 1.66
N ASN A 33 12.56 10.58 1.91
CA ASN A 33 11.74 9.96 2.96
C ASN A 33 11.54 8.46 2.72
N ASN A 34 11.33 8.07 1.47
CA ASN A 34 11.24 6.65 1.11
C ASN A 34 12.51 5.87 1.47
N LEU A 35 13.68 6.50 1.41
CA LEU A 35 14.98 5.89 1.69
C LEU A 35 15.46 6.08 3.14
N ASP A 36 14.70 6.77 3.99
CA ASP A 36 15.00 6.90 5.41
C ASP A 36 15.02 5.50 6.07
N GLU A 37 15.99 5.27 6.97
CA GLU A 37 16.14 3.99 7.68
C GLU A 37 14.93 3.65 8.56
N GLU A 38 14.15 4.64 8.98
CA GLU A 38 12.89 4.44 9.68
C GLU A 38 11.78 3.92 8.75
N VAL A 39 11.88 4.19 7.45
CA VAL A 39 10.86 3.91 6.43
C VAL A 39 11.20 2.66 5.61
N ALA A 40 12.38 2.64 4.99
CA ALA A 40 12.81 1.57 4.07
C ALA A 40 13.18 0.27 4.80
N GLU A 41 12.92 -0.87 4.15
CA GLU A 41 13.36 -2.19 4.64
C GLU A 41 14.87 -2.38 4.46
N LYS A 42 15.41 -2.05 3.27
CA LYS A 42 16.83 -2.18 2.93
C LYS A 42 17.33 -0.93 2.20
N PRO A 43 17.50 0.20 2.89
CA PRO A 43 17.82 1.48 2.25
C PRO A 43 19.13 1.46 1.48
N LYS A 44 20.13 0.68 1.90
CA LYS A 44 21.42 0.51 1.19
C LYS A 44 21.24 -0.07 -0.22
N GLU A 45 20.21 -0.88 -0.43
CA GLU A 45 19.86 -1.52 -1.70
C GLU A 45 18.76 -0.75 -2.46
N LEU A 46 18.36 0.43 -1.95
CA LEU A 46 17.24 1.24 -2.45
C LEU A 46 15.88 0.55 -2.36
N ILE A 47 15.78 -0.54 -1.58
CA ILE A 47 14.55 -1.31 -1.39
C ILE A 47 13.73 -0.70 -0.26
N ILE A 48 12.52 -0.33 -0.60
CA ILE A 48 11.58 0.34 0.29
C ILE A 48 10.71 -0.68 1.02
N TYR A 49 10.04 -1.58 0.28
CA TYR A 49 9.22 -2.66 0.84
C TYR A 49 8.98 -3.78 -0.18
N GLY A 50 8.32 -4.87 0.26
CA GLY A 50 7.85 -5.95 -0.60
C GLY A 50 8.97 -6.79 -1.23
N GLY A 51 10.11 -6.90 -0.56
CA GLY A 51 11.26 -7.71 -0.97
C GLY A 51 12.14 -7.06 -2.03
N SER A 52 11.59 -6.42 -3.05
CA SER A 52 12.35 -5.86 -4.18
C SER A 52 11.85 -4.50 -4.69
N GLY A 53 10.84 -3.91 -4.07
CA GLY A 53 10.27 -2.60 -4.48
C GLY A 53 11.23 -1.43 -4.22
N LYS A 54 11.70 -0.77 -5.30
CA LYS A 54 12.73 0.28 -5.25
C LYS A 54 12.17 1.67 -5.53
N ALA A 55 12.82 2.70 -4.96
CA ALA A 55 12.56 4.11 -5.27
C ALA A 55 13.38 4.63 -6.47
N ALA A 56 14.56 4.07 -6.72
CA ALA A 56 15.42 4.39 -7.86
C ALA A 56 16.15 3.13 -8.32
N ARG A 57 16.57 3.10 -9.59
CA ARG A 57 17.19 1.92 -10.22
C ARG A 57 18.50 1.51 -9.55
N ASN A 58 19.36 2.49 -9.31
CA ASN A 58 20.62 2.39 -8.58
C ASN A 58 21.00 3.75 -7.99
N TRP A 59 22.10 3.82 -7.23
CA TRP A 59 22.54 5.06 -6.59
C TRP A 59 22.90 6.18 -7.57
N ASP A 60 23.48 5.86 -8.72
CA ASP A 60 23.79 6.87 -9.75
C ASP A 60 22.49 7.50 -10.29
N CYS A 61 21.46 6.68 -10.53
CA CYS A 61 20.14 7.16 -10.93
C CYS A 61 19.48 8.01 -9.83
N TYR A 62 19.57 7.60 -8.56
CA TYR A 62 19.07 8.39 -7.44
C TYR A 62 19.74 9.78 -7.39
N HIS A 63 21.08 9.84 -7.47
CA HIS A 63 21.78 11.12 -7.46
C HIS A 63 21.43 11.99 -8.69
N ALA A 64 21.25 11.37 -9.85
CA ALA A 64 20.80 12.06 -11.05
C ALA A 64 19.36 12.60 -10.91
N ILE A 65 18.43 11.85 -10.30
CA ILE A 65 17.08 12.33 -9.98
C ILE A 65 17.16 13.56 -9.07
N VAL A 66 17.89 13.46 -7.96
CA VAL A 66 18.04 14.56 -6.99
C VAL A 66 18.64 15.81 -7.65
N LYS A 67 19.67 15.64 -8.48
CA LYS A 67 20.27 16.74 -9.24
C LYS A 67 19.29 17.37 -10.23
N SER A 68 18.52 16.54 -10.96
CA SER A 68 17.51 17.01 -11.91
C SER A 68 16.41 17.80 -11.23
N LEU A 69 15.89 17.32 -10.09
CA LEU A 69 14.83 18.00 -9.32
C LEU A 69 15.26 19.40 -8.85
N LYS A 70 16.53 19.56 -8.45
CA LYS A 70 17.08 20.87 -8.04
C LYS A 70 17.17 21.87 -9.19
N SER A 71 17.38 21.41 -10.42
CA SER A 71 17.52 22.27 -11.60
C SER A 71 16.22 22.45 -12.39
N LEU A 72 15.23 21.59 -12.18
CA LEU A 72 13.98 21.52 -12.95
C LEU A 72 13.18 22.83 -12.84
N GLY A 73 12.81 23.40 -13.99
CA GLY A 73 11.99 24.60 -14.08
C GLY A 73 10.51 24.33 -13.73
N ASN A 74 9.77 25.42 -13.47
CA ASN A 74 8.35 25.32 -13.15
C ASN A 74 7.46 24.98 -14.36
N ASP A 75 8.01 25.13 -15.55
CA ASP A 75 7.39 24.82 -16.85
C ASP A 75 8.08 23.64 -17.58
N GLU A 76 8.81 22.83 -16.82
CA GLU A 76 9.51 21.63 -17.30
C GLU A 76 8.99 20.37 -16.64
N THR A 77 9.08 19.24 -17.34
CA THR A 77 8.71 17.92 -16.85
C THR A 77 9.88 16.96 -16.97
N LEU A 78 10.24 16.33 -15.85
CA LEU A 78 11.23 15.26 -15.78
C LEU A 78 10.55 13.91 -16.10
N LEU A 79 11.12 13.13 -17.01
CA LEU A 79 10.71 11.76 -17.29
C LEU A 79 11.61 10.77 -16.53
N VAL A 80 10.97 9.82 -15.84
CA VAL A 80 11.66 8.76 -15.09
C VAL A 80 11.17 7.40 -15.56
N GLN A 81 12.08 6.63 -16.16
CA GLN A 81 11.81 5.29 -16.66
C GLN A 81 12.45 4.25 -15.75
N SER A 82 11.63 3.45 -15.07
CA SER A 82 12.10 2.42 -14.13
C SER A 82 13.24 2.92 -13.24
N GLY A 83 12.97 4.03 -12.52
CA GLY A 83 13.88 4.65 -11.57
C GLY A 83 15.13 5.32 -12.16
N LYS A 84 15.18 5.56 -13.49
CA LYS A 84 16.24 6.30 -14.16
C LYS A 84 15.68 7.59 -14.76
N PRO A 85 16.23 8.78 -14.47
CA PRO A 85 15.85 10.02 -15.16
C PRO A 85 16.38 9.96 -16.60
N ILE A 86 15.49 10.15 -17.58
CA ILE A 86 15.81 9.95 -19.00
C ILE A 86 15.72 11.21 -19.83
N GLY A 87 15.07 12.26 -19.35
CA GLY A 87 14.94 13.52 -20.07
C GLY A 87 14.14 14.56 -19.30
N ILE A 88 14.39 15.83 -19.64
CA ILE A 88 13.63 16.98 -19.17
C ILE A 88 13.08 17.68 -20.41
N PHE A 89 11.77 17.92 -20.42
CA PHE A 89 11.08 18.51 -21.54
C PHE A 89 10.33 19.77 -21.13
N LYS A 90 10.26 20.73 -22.02
CA LYS A 90 9.45 21.93 -21.86
C LYS A 90 7.98 21.53 -21.94
N THR A 91 7.22 21.96 -20.95
CA THR A 91 5.77 21.78 -20.86
C THR A 91 5.09 23.11 -20.50
N HIS A 92 4.29 23.16 -19.46
CA HIS A 92 3.67 24.40 -18.99
C HIS A 92 3.44 24.33 -17.47
N ASP A 93 3.12 25.45 -16.85
CA ASP A 93 3.01 25.60 -15.39
C ASP A 93 2.02 24.64 -14.71
N TYR A 94 0.96 24.24 -15.42
CA TYR A 94 -0.06 23.29 -14.90
C TYR A 94 0.29 21.83 -15.16
N ALA A 95 1.33 21.51 -15.96
CA ALA A 95 1.75 20.15 -16.21
C ALA A 95 2.38 19.52 -14.95
N PRO A 96 2.35 18.18 -14.82
CA PRO A 96 3.14 17.48 -13.81
C PRO A 96 4.62 17.80 -13.95
N ARG A 97 5.30 17.99 -12.83
CA ARG A 97 6.77 18.17 -12.82
C ARG A 97 7.51 16.87 -13.08
N ILE A 98 6.91 15.72 -12.78
CA ILE A 98 7.51 14.42 -13.00
C ILE A 98 6.47 13.47 -13.58
N LEU A 99 6.88 12.69 -14.59
CA LEU A 99 6.15 11.53 -15.10
C LEU A 99 7.01 10.29 -14.93
N ILE A 100 6.44 9.27 -14.30
CA ILE A 100 7.13 8.03 -13.93
C ILE A 100 6.45 6.85 -14.61
N ALA A 101 7.24 5.98 -15.25
CA ALA A 101 6.78 4.68 -15.71
C ALA A 101 7.70 3.59 -15.16
N ASN A 102 7.16 2.64 -14.42
CA ASN A 102 7.95 1.61 -13.77
C ASN A 102 7.51 0.21 -14.19
N SER A 103 8.46 -0.62 -14.58
CA SER A 103 8.31 -2.07 -14.81
C SER A 103 7.31 -2.45 -15.90
N ASN A 104 6.80 -1.51 -16.68
CA ASN A 104 5.81 -1.80 -17.71
C ASN A 104 6.44 -2.62 -18.85
N LEU A 105 6.00 -3.86 -18.99
CA LEU A 105 6.38 -4.78 -20.04
C LEU A 105 5.19 -4.98 -21.00
N VAL A 106 5.50 -5.21 -22.28
CA VAL A 106 4.48 -5.61 -23.26
C VAL A 106 3.89 -6.96 -22.83
N PRO A 107 2.55 -7.17 -22.90
CA PRO A 107 1.87 -8.28 -22.21
C PRO A 107 2.49 -9.66 -22.41
N LYS A 108 2.87 -10.04 -23.64
CA LYS A 108 3.51 -11.34 -23.91
C LYS A 108 4.83 -11.55 -23.14
N TRP A 109 5.53 -10.48 -22.80
CA TRP A 109 6.81 -10.49 -22.08
C TRP A 109 6.68 -10.11 -20.61
N ALA A 110 5.46 -9.93 -20.12
CA ALA A 110 5.18 -9.53 -18.75
C ALA A 110 5.31 -10.70 -17.77
N THR A 111 6.50 -11.29 -17.69
CA THR A 111 6.84 -12.42 -16.81
C THR A 111 8.00 -12.05 -15.88
N TRP A 112 8.08 -12.69 -14.72
CA TRP A 112 9.20 -12.55 -13.80
C TRP A 112 10.54 -12.95 -14.44
N GLU A 113 10.55 -13.97 -15.28
CA GLU A 113 11.76 -14.39 -16.00
C GLU A 113 12.30 -13.27 -16.88
N LYS A 114 11.44 -12.68 -17.72
CA LYS A 114 11.84 -11.56 -18.61
C LYS A 114 12.22 -10.33 -17.81
N PHE A 115 11.48 -10.02 -16.75
CA PHE A 115 11.79 -8.92 -15.85
C PHE A 115 13.21 -9.07 -15.26
N ARG A 116 13.54 -10.24 -14.69
CA ARG A 116 14.86 -10.51 -14.08
C ARG A 116 16.01 -10.46 -15.10
N GLN A 117 15.77 -10.90 -16.34
CA GLN A 117 16.75 -10.72 -17.43
C GLN A 117 17.06 -9.23 -17.67
N LEU A 118 16.02 -8.40 -17.79
CA LEU A 118 16.17 -6.96 -18.04
C LEU A 118 16.75 -6.23 -16.82
N GLU A 119 16.41 -6.63 -15.61
CA GLU A 119 16.94 -6.08 -14.36
C GLU A 119 18.45 -6.38 -14.25
N LYS A 120 18.88 -7.60 -14.58
CA LYS A 120 20.30 -7.97 -14.63
C LYS A 120 21.10 -7.14 -15.65
N LEU A 121 20.47 -6.74 -16.76
CA LEU A 121 21.05 -5.84 -17.75
C LEU A 121 21.01 -4.36 -17.30
N GLY A 122 20.43 -4.04 -16.15
CA GLY A 122 20.31 -2.67 -15.65
C GLY A 122 19.30 -1.80 -16.42
N LEU A 123 18.33 -2.41 -17.13
CA LEU A 123 17.38 -1.70 -17.99
C LEU A 123 16.06 -1.37 -17.28
N ILE A 124 15.73 -2.09 -16.21
CA ILE A 124 14.47 -1.99 -15.48
C ILE A 124 14.70 -2.11 -13.98
N MET A 125 13.76 -1.65 -13.19
CA MET A 125 13.66 -1.95 -11.75
C MET A 125 12.22 -2.26 -11.37
N PHE A 126 12.00 -2.99 -10.28
CA PHE A 126 10.67 -3.18 -9.72
C PHE A 126 10.28 -1.93 -8.91
N GLY A 127 9.61 -0.99 -9.57
CA GLY A 127 9.07 0.21 -8.96
C GLY A 127 7.71 -0.06 -8.34
N GLN A 128 7.66 -0.86 -7.28
CA GLN A 128 6.42 -1.30 -6.66
C GLN A 128 5.62 -0.12 -6.10
N MET A 129 4.44 0.14 -6.68
CA MET A 129 3.40 1.04 -6.16
C MET A 129 3.96 2.35 -5.54
N THR A 130 3.65 2.63 -4.30
CA THR A 130 4.06 3.85 -3.57
C THR A 130 5.56 3.98 -3.36
N ALA A 131 6.33 2.88 -3.40
CA ALA A 131 7.80 2.95 -3.39
C ALA A 131 8.34 3.59 -4.67
N GLY A 132 7.87 3.13 -5.84
CA GLY A 132 8.31 3.64 -7.13
C GLY A 132 7.75 5.01 -7.51
N SER A 133 6.68 5.47 -6.88
CA SER A 133 6.07 6.79 -7.05
C SER A 133 6.40 7.78 -5.92
N TRP A 134 7.26 7.40 -5.01
CA TRP A 134 7.75 8.25 -3.92
C TRP A 134 6.65 8.83 -3.02
N ILE A 135 5.65 8.01 -2.69
CA ILE A 135 4.55 8.40 -1.79
C ILE A 135 4.34 7.38 -0.66
N TYR A 136 5.29 6.46 -0.46
CA TYR A 136 5.27 5.56 0.67
C TYR A 136 5.52 6.32 1.97
N ILE A 137 4.70 6.08 2.98
CA ILE A 137 4.72 6.76 4.28
C ILE A 137 4.99 5.81 5.45
N GLY A 138 5.63 4.69 5.16
CA GLY A 138 5.87 3.64 6.14
C GLY A 138 4.66 2.70 6.31
N THR A 139 4.74 1.86 7.33
CA THR A 139 3.71 0.84 7.65
C THR A 139 2.34 1.45 7.91
N GLN A 140 2.27 2.68 8.42
CA GLN A 140 1.00 3.38 8.62
C GLN A 140 0.17 3.54 7.34
N GLY A 141 0.80 3.52 6.16
CA GLY A 141 0.11 3.70 4.88
C GLY A 141 -0.92 2.64 4.54
N ILE A 142 -0.84 1.46 5.13
CA ILE A 142 -1.83 0.38 4.99
C ILE A 142 -2.66 0.17 6.25
N LEU A 143 -2.28 0.78 7.37
CA LEU A 143 -2.85 0.48 8.68
C LEU A 143 -4.36 0.73 8.72
N GLN A 144 -4.84 1.85 8.15
CA GLN A 144 -6.28 2.10 8.12
C GLN A 144 -7.03 1.08 7.25
N GLY A 145 -6.54 0.78 6.03
CA GLY A 145 -7.18 -0.19 5.17
C GLY A 145 -7.31 -1.56 5.84
N THR A 146 -6.28 -1.97 6.59
CA THR A 146 -6.30 -3.20 7.37
C THR A 146 -7.31 -3.12 8.52
N TYR A 147 -7.32 -1.99 9.26
CA TYR A 147 -8.30 -1.75 10.32
C TYR A 147 -9.74 -1.75 9.77
N GLU A 148 -10.02 -1.03 8.69
CA GLU A 148 -11.36 -0.99 8.08
C GLU A 148 -11.80 -2.37 7.57
N THR A 149 -10.87 -3.17 7.06
CA THR A 149 -11.16 -4.55 6.65
C THR A 149 -11.57 -5.40 7.87
N PHE A 150 -10.82 -5.34 8.96
CA PHE A 150 -11.16 -6.08 10.18
C PHE A 150 -12.46 -5.55 10.83
N ALA A 151 -12.69 -4.23 10.81
CA ALA A 151 -13.94 -3.65 11.28
C ALA A 151 -15.13 -4.13 10.45
N SER A 152 -15.00 -4.18 9.11
CA SER A 152 -16.03 -4.70 8.21
C SER A 152 -16.27 -6.22 8.41
N VAL A 153 -15.23 -6.99 8.72
CA VAL A 153 -15.36 -8.40 9.14
C VAL A 153 -16.18 -8.49 10.43
N GLY A 154 -15.87 -7.63 11.42
CA GLY A 154 -16.60 -7.56 12.68
C GLY A 154 -18.09 -7.25 12.48
N GLU A 155 -18.38 -6.26 11.64
CA GLU A 155 -19.75 -5.87 11.28
C GLU A 155 -20.51 -7.01 10.61
N LYS A 156 -19.90 -7.64 9.62
CA LYS A 156 -20.56 -8.65 8.78
C LYS A 156 -20.74 -10.00 9.49
N HIS A 157 -19.81 -10.40 10.36
CA HIS A 157 -19.74 -11.78 10.88
C HIS A 157 -19.83 -11.87 12.41
N PHE A 158 -19.60 -10.79 13.16
CA PHE A 158 -19.45 -10.82 14.62
C PHE A 158 -20.24 -9.73 15.36
N ASN A 159 -21.39 -9.33 14.83
CA ASN A 159 -22.28 -8.33 15.44
C ASN A 159 -21.54 -7.02 15.80
N ASN A 160 -20.62 -6.59 14.94
CA ASN A 160 -19.81 -5.37 15.10
C ASN A 160 -18.90 -5.36 16.35
N ASP A 161 -18.55 -6.53 16.92
CA ASP A 161 -17.62 -6.64 18.04
C ASP A 161 -16.63 -7.79 17.85
N LEU A 162 -15.34 -7.49 17.87
CA LEU A 162 -14.25 -8.47 17.82
C LEU A 162 -13.61 -8.74 19.19
N ALA A 163 -14.15 -8.20 20.28
CA ALA A 163 -13.65 -8.50 21.61
C ALA A 163 -13.77 -9.98 21.96
N GLY A 164 -12.67 -10.60 22.36
CA GLY A 164 -12.60 -12.04 22.60
C GLY A 164 -12.47 -12.89 21.33
N LYS A 165 -12.31 -12.26 20.16
CA LYS A 165 -12.00 -12.91 18.90
C LYS A 165 -10.51 -12.83 18.62
N TRP A 166 -9.99 -13.75 17.78
CA TRP A 166 -8.61 -13.68 17.39
C TRP A 166 -8.38 -13.94 15.89
N ILE A 167 -7.35 -13.28 15.40
CA ILE A 167 -6.93 -13.29 14.00
C ILE A 167 -5.62 -14.06 13.90
N LEU A 168 -5.56 -15.07 13.02
CA LEU A 168 -4.32 -15.69 12.58
C LEU A 168 -3.91 -15.09 11.24
N THR A 169 -2.67 -14.63 11.14
CA THR A 169 -2.14 -14.05 9.91
C THR A 169 -0.65 -14.29 9.76
N GLY A 170 -0.10 -13.97 8.59
CA GLY A 170 1.32 -14.08 8.27
C GLY A 170 1.92 -12.81 7.71
N GLY A 171 3.24 -12.65 7.92
CA GLY A 171 4.04 -11.56 7.35
C GLY A 171 4.03 -10.26 8.15
N MET A 172 5.22 -9.79 8.51
CA MET A 172 5.45 -8.52 9.24
C MET A 172 6.43 -7.59 8.52
N GLY A 173 6.49 -7.68 7.20
CA GLY A 173 7.23 -6.76 6.34
C GLY A 173 6.66 -5.33 6.35
N GLY A 174 7.03 -4.50 5.37
CA GLY A 174 6.60 -3.10 5.27
C GLY A 174 5.09 -2.92 5.33
N MET A 175 4.35 -3.78 4.62
CA MET A 175 2.88 -3.77 4.57
C MET A 175 2.27 -4.66 5.67
N GLY A 176 2.67 -5.92 5.75
CA GLY A 176 2.12 -6.89 6.70
C GLY A 176 2.31 -6.51 8.17
N GLY A 177 3.34 -5.72 8.47
CA GLY A 177 3.59 -5.22 9.82
C GLY A 177 2.52 -4.31 10.41
N ALA A 178 1.52 -3.90 9.62
CA ALA A 178 0.36 -3.15 10.12
C ALA A 178 -0.70 -4.06 10.77
N GLN A 179 -0.74 -5.34 10.43
CA GLN A 179 -1.81 -6.25 10.85
C GLN A 179 -1.94 -6.40 12.37
N PRO A 180 -0.84 -6.54 13.15
CA PRO A 180 -0.95 -6.69 14.59
C PRO A 180 -1.67 -5.50 15.25
N MET A 181 -1.23 -4.27 14.95
CA MET A 181 -1.87 -3.06 15.47
C MET A 181 -3.30 -2.89 14.97
N ALA A 182 -3.56 -3.11 13.68
CA ALA A 182 -4.90 -2.99 13.11
C ALA A 182 -5.92 -3.92 13.80
N GLY A 183 -5.51 -5.16 14.08
CA GLY A 183 -6.36 -6.11 14.77
C GLY A 183 -6.65 -5.71 16.22
N THR A 184 -5.66 -5.25 16.98
CA THR A 184 -5.88 -4.77 18.34
C THR A 184 -6.69 -3.47 18.38
N MET A 185 -6.52 -2.57 17.42
CA MET A 185 -7.39 -1.39 17.26
C MET A 185 -8.84 -1.80 16.94
N ALA A 186 -9.05 -2.89 16.23
CA ALA A 186 -10.37 -3.49 16.00
C ALA A 186 -10.88 -4.35 17.18
N ARG A 187 -10.14 -4.40 18.30
CA ARG A 187 -10.43 -5.14 19.53
C ARG A 187 -10.24 -6.65 19.45
N ALA A 188 -9.61 -7.17 18.38
CA ALA A 188 -9.25 -8.59 18.28
C ALA A 188 -7.82 -8.85 18.80
N SER A 189 -7.56 -10.03 19.36
CA SER A 189 -6.19 -10.52 19.53
C SER A 189 -5.63 -10.98 18.20
N VAL A 190 -4.31 -10.82 17.99
CA VAL A 190 -3.65 -11.17 16.72
C VAL A 190 -2.46 -12.08 16.97
N LEU A 191 -2.41 -13.20 16.26
CA LEU A 191 -1.22 -14.03 16.12
C LEU A 191 -0.68 -13.86 14.69
N CYS A 192 0.45 -13.16 14.56
CA CYS A 192 1.11 -12.94 13.29
C CYS A 192 2.40 -13.77 13.21
N VAL A 193 2.47 -14.68 12.23
CA VAL A 193 3.62 -15.54 11.99
C VAL A 193 4.59 -14.83 11.03
N GLU A 194 5.86 -14.74 11.41
CA GLU A 194 6.92 -14.15 10.58
C GLU A 194 8.21 -14.96 10.73
N VAL A 195 8.81 -15.32 9.58
CA VAL A 195 10.03 -16.12 9.53
C VAL A 195 11.29 -15.31 9.90
N ASP A 196 11.25 -14.01 9.67
CA ASP A 196 12.34 -13.08 9.96
C ASP A 196 12.16 -12.43 11.34
N GLU A 197 12.93 -12.90 12.31
CA GLU A 197 12.88 -12.38 13.70
C GLU A 197 13.20 -10.87 13.77
N ASP A 198 14.01 -10.33 12.88
CA ASP A 198 14.36 -8.91 12.87
C ASP A 198 13.16 -8.04 12.44
N ARG A 199 12.30 -8.54 11.56
CA ARG A 199 11.04 -7.88 11.23
C ARG A 199 10.12 -7.79 12.44
N ILE A 200 9.97 -8.87 13.21
CA ILE A 200 9.18 -8.85 14.46
C ILE A 200 9.78 -7.84 15.45
N ASN A 201 11.10 -7.90 15.69
CA ASN A 201 11.80 -6.99 16.58
C ASN A 201 11.55 -5.53 16.20
N ARG A 202 11.62 -5.21 14.90
CA ARG A 202 11.33 -3.87 14.38
C ARG A 202 9.90 -3.43 14.70
N ARG A 203 8.89 -4.30 14.53
CA ARG A 203 7.48 -3.96 14.80
C ARG A 203 7.21 -3.78 16.29
N VAL A 204 7.81 -4.59 17.14
CA VAL A 204 7.72 -4.42 18.60
C VAL A 204 8.37 -3.11 19.03
N LYS A 205 9.59 -2.83 18.55
CA LYS A 205 10.27 -1.55 18.85
C LYS A 205 9.48 -0.31 18.41
N MET A 206 8.74 -0.42 17.31
CA MET A 206 7.96 0.69 16.74
C MET A 206 6.53 0.77 17.30
N GLY A 207 6.14 -0.12 18.23
CA GLY A 207 4.80 -0.15 18.80
C GLY A 207 3.70 -0.71 17.90
N TYR A 208 4.05 -1.36 16.78
CA TYR A 208 3.08 -2.02 15.88
C TYR A 208 2.70 -3.43 16.31
N CYS A 209 3.45 -4.05 17.20
CA CYS A 209 3.19 -5.36 17.78
C CYS A 209 3.58 -5.32 19.26
N ASP A 210 2.74 -5.91 20.14
CA ASP A 210 2.96 -5.82 21.59
C ASP A 210 4.13 -6.70 22.03
N ILE A 211 4.17 -7.94 21.58
CA ILE A 211 5.18 -8.90 22.03
C ILE A 211 5.67 -9.85 20.95
N LYS A 212 6.88 -10.36 21.15
CA LYS A 212 7.49 -11.43 20.36
C LYS A 212 7.54 -12.73 21.14
N VAL A 213 7.22 -13.85 20.50
CA VAL A 213 7.40 -15.21 21.05
C VAL A 213 8.11 -16.13 20.06
N LYS A 214 8.79 -17.17 20.56
CA LYS A 214 9.56 -18.13 19.75
C LYS A 214 8.90 -19.50 19.64
N THR A 215 7.85 -19.78 20.42
CA THR A 215 7.18 -21.08 20.41
C THR A 215 5.69 -20.94 20.21
N LEU A 216 5.13 -21.84 19.42
CA LEU A 216 3.70 -21.89 19.14
C LEU A 216 2.90 -22.10 20.44
N ASP A 217 3.37 -22.95 21.36
CA ASP A 217 2.69 -23.22 22.64
C ASP A 217 2.51 -21.96 23.47
N LYS A 218 3.57 -21.13 23.57
CA LYS A 218 3.49 -19.85 24.29
C LYS A 218 2.53 -18.89 23.60
N ALA A 219 2.57 -18.82 22.25
CA ALA A 219 1.66 -17.97 21.49
C ALA A 219 0.20 -18.34 21.72
N LEU A 220 -0.14 -19.63 21.59
CA LEU A 220 -1.51 -20.13 21.74
C LEU A 220 -2.02 -19.99 23.19
N LYS A 221 -1.15 -20.18 24.19
CA LYS A 221 -1.50 -19.93 25.60
C LYS A 221 -1.92 -18.47 25.80
N LEU A 222 -1.11 -17.50 25.35
CA LEU A 222 -1.40 -16.08 25.48
C LEU A 222 -2.68 -15.68 24.71
N ILE A 223 -2.85 -16.16 23.46
CA ILE A 223 -4.08 -15.93 22.69
C ILE A 223 -5.31 -16.41 23.48
N LYS A 224 -5.26 -17.63 24.05
CA LYS A 224 -6.36 -18.19 24.83
C LYS A 224 -6.68 -17.36 26.08
N GLU A 225 -5.67 -16.90 26.80
CA GLU A 225 -5.82 -16.07 28.00
C GLU A 225 -6.48 -14.73 27.64
N HIS A 226 -5.89 -13.99 26.70
CA HIS A 226 -6.36 -12.66 26.30
C HIS A 226 -7.73 -12.67 25.62
N THR A 227 -8.05 -13.69 24.80
CA THR A 227 -9.38 -13.81 24.21
C THR A 227 -10.46 -14.09 25.25
N LYS A 228 -10.15 -14.91 26.27
CA LYS A 228 -11.06 -15.18 27.41
C LYS A 228 -11.37 -13.89 28.18
N ASP A 229 -10.34 -13.08 28.42
CA ASP A 229 -10.46 -11.85 29.21
C ASP A 229 -10.97 -10.66 28.37
N LYS A 230 -11.11 -10.85 27.02
CA LYS A 230 -11.48 -9.83 26.04
C LYS A 230 -10.52 -8.64 26.00
N GLU A 231 -9.28 -8.84 26.38
CA GLU A 231 -8.19 -7.86 26.32
C GLU A 231 -7.32 -8.15 25.08
N PRO A 232 -7.41 -7.34 24.01
CA PRO A 232 -6.71 -7.64 22.79
C PRO A 232 -5.18 -7.55 22.97
N ILE A 233 -4.47 -8.52 22.39
CA ILE A 233 -3.01 -8.55 22.33
C ILE A 233 -2.54 -8.87 20.91
N SER A 234 -1.43 -8.29 20.49
CA SER A 234 -0.76 -8.66 19.24
C SER A 234 0.55 -9.39 19.51
N ILE A 235 0.69 -10.57 18.90
CA ILE A 235 1.80 -11.49 19.11
C ILE A 235 2.50 -11.76 17.79
N GLY A 236 3.78 -11.43 17.71
CA GLY A 236 4.67 -11.87 16.62
C GLY A 236 5.30 -13.23 16.98
N LEU A 237 4.95 -14.28 16.24
CA LEU A 237 5.53 -15.61 16.37
C LEU A 237 6.64 -15.82 15.34
N VAL A 238 7.84 -16.14 15.80
CA VAL A 238 8.95 -16.55 14.90
C VAL A 238 8.65 -17.94 14.32
N GLY A 239 8.42 -18.02 13.01
CA GLY A 239 8.12 -19.28 12.35
C GLY A 239 7.69 -19.10 10.88
N ASN A 240 7.53 -20.22 10.20
CA ASN A 240 7.05 -20.25 8.80
C ASN A 240 5.55 -20.54 8.76
N CYS A 241 4.79 -19.77 7.98
CA CYS A 241 3.34 -19.96 7.87
C CYS A 241 2.97 -21.33 7.31
N ALA A 242 3.79 -21.88 6.39
CA ALA A 242 3.58 -23.21 5.82
C ALA A 242 3.74 -24.34 6.87
N GLU A 243 4.38 -24.06 8.00
CA GLU A 243 4.51 -24.99 9.13
C GLU A 243 3.46 -24.70 10.21
N MET A 244 3.34 -23.41 10.61
CA MET A 244 2.52 -23.02 11.76
C MET A 244 1.02 -23.15 11.51
N PHE A 245 0.53 -22.78 10.32
CA PHE A 245 -0.91 -22.87 10.02
C PHE A 245 -1.41 -24.32 10.00
N PRO A 246 -0.74 -25.27 9.28
CA PRO A 246 -1.12 -26.67 9.34
C PRO A 246 -1.02 -27.26 10.75
N GLU A 247 -0.03 -26.87 11.55
CA GLU A 247 0.16 -27.36 12.91
C GLU A 247 -0.96 -26.87 13.85
N ILE A 248 -1.38 -25.62 13.76
CA ILE A 248 -2.53 -25.09 14.52
C ILE A 248 -3.79 -25.86 14.17
N PHE A 249 -4.03 -26.12 12.87
CA PHE A 249 -5.17 -26.92 12.40
C PHE A 249 -5.12 -28.36 12.95
N ARG A 250 -3.95 -29.00 12.88
CA ARG A 250 -3.74 -30.37 13.39
C ARG A 250 -4.04 -30.50 14.89
N ARG A 251 -3.82 -29.42 15.65
CA ARG A 251 -4.16 -29.36 17.09
C ARG A 251 -5.65 -29.13 17.36
N GLY A 252 -6.48 -29.03 16.32
CA GLY A 252 -7.91 -28.75 16.46
C GLY A 252 -8.23 -27.34 16.94
N ILE A 253 -7.30 -26.40 16.82
CA ILE A 253 -7.49 -25.01 17.23
C ILE A 253 -7.94 -24.22 16.01
N ILE A 254 -9.13 -23.63 16.08
CA ILE A 254 -9.76 -22.92 14.97
C ILE A 254 -9.78 -21.41 15.27
N PRO A 255 -9.02 -20.58 14.55
CA PRO A 255 -9.09 -19.12 14.64
C PRO A 255 -10.46 -18.59 14.21
N ASP A 256 -10.90 -17.46 14.77
CA ASP A 256 -12.14 -16.81 14.31
C ASP A 256 -11.95 -16.20 12.90
N ILE A 257 -10.79 -15.58 12.66
CA ILE A 257 -10.48 -14.89 11.41
C ILE A 257 -9.08 -15.30 10.94
N ILE A 258 -8.93 -15.52 9.63
CA ILE A 258 -7.64 -15.85 9.01
C ILE A 258 -7.41 -15.01 7.76
N THR A 259 -6.20 -14.48 7.63
CA THR A 259 -5.73 -13.81 6.43
C THR A 259 -4.22 -13.98 6.26
N ASP A 260 -3.60 -13.32 5.27
CA ASP A 260 -2.16 -13.39 5.03
C ASP A 260 -1.62 -12.15 4.31
N GLN A 261 -0.44 -11.71 4.73
CA GLN A 261 0.33 -10.65 4.06
C GLN A 261 1.82 -11.02 3.92
N THR A 262 2.15 -12.30 3.78
CA THR A 262 3.50 -12.70 3.36
C THR A 262 3.82 -12.14 1.97
N SER A 263 5.09 -12.03 1.61
CA SER A 263 5.49 -11.52 0.28
C SER A 263 5.37 -12.60 -0.79
N ALA A 264 4.20 -13.22 -0.94
CA ALA A 264 3.94 -14.34 -1.84
C ALA A 264 3.99 -13.97 -3.34
N HIS A 265 3.86 -12.68 -3.68
CA HIS A 265 3.84 -12.16 -5.05
C HIS A 265 5.16 -12.34 -5.83
N ASP A 266 6.28 -12.57 -5.16
CA ASP A 266 7.59 -12.88 -5.75
C ASP A 266 8.10 -14.18 -5.13
N GLU A 267 8.02 -15.26 -5.89
CA GLU A 267 8.39 -16.60 -5.46
C GLU A 267 9.89 -16.76 -5.20
N LEU A 268 10.73 -15.87 -5.76
CA LEU A 268 12.18 -15.92 -5.57
C LEU A 268 12.66 -14.99 -4.43
N ASN A 269 12.17 -13.74 -4.38
CA ASN A 269 12.68 -12.74 -3.44
C ASN A 269 11.74 -12.45 -2.27
N GLY A 270 10.52 -12.94 -2.34
CA GLY A 270 9.46 -12.64 -1.37
C GLY A 270 9.20 -13.73 -0.35
N TYR A 271 8.73 -14.90 -0.77
CA TYR A 271 8.32 -15.98 0.13
C TYR A 271 9.53 -16.84 0.56
N ILE A 272 9.65 -17.14 1.84
CA ILE A 272 10.69 -18.03 2.37
C ILE A 272 10.15 -19.47 2.42
N PRO A 273 10.80 -20.45 1.73
CA PRO A 273 10.38 -21.84 1.79
C PRO A 273 10.42 -22.46 3.19
N GLU A 274 9.50 -23.39 3.44
CA GLU A 274 9.44 -24.21 4.65
C GLU A 274 10.79 -24.89 4.94
N GLY A 275 11.14 -25.03 6.23
CA GLY A 275 12.35 -25.69 6.70
C GLY A 275 13.64 -24.91 6.47
N LEU A 276 13.56 -23.63 6.04
CA LEU A 276 14.72 -22.77 5.84
C LEU A 276 14.68 -21.56 6.78
N THR A 277 15.82 -21.26 7.38
CA THR A 277 16.09 -19.95 7.97
C THR A 277 16.28 -18.89 6.87
N VAL A 278 16.16 -17.61 7.21
CA VAL A 278 16.40 -16.50 6.26
C VAL A 278 17.79 -16.62 5.62
N THR A 279 18.81 -16.98 6.40
CA THR A 279 20.19 -17.12 5.91
C THR A 279 20.34 -18.31 4.95
N GLU A 280 19.72 -19.44 5.23
CA GLU A 280 19.73 -20.62 4.35
C GLU A 280 18.96 -20.35 3.06
N ALA A 281 17.82 -19.68 3.16
CA ALA A 281 17.02 -19.22 2.04
C ALA A 281 17.85 -18.31 1.10
N ASP A 282 18.60 -17.36 1.66
CA ASP A 282 19.48 -16.47 0.89
C ASP A 282 20.63 -17.23 0.18
N ARG A 283 21.17 -18.25 0.83
CA ARG A 283 22.20 -19.11 0.22
C ARG A 283 21.63 -19.94 -0.92
N LEU A 284 20.48 -20.60 -0.70
CA LEU A 284 19.81 -21.42 -1.71
C LEU A 284 19.40 -20.57 -2.92
N ARG A 285 18.80 -19.42 -2.70
CA ARG A 285 18.40 -18.46 -3.73
C ARG A 285 19.54 -18.09 -4.67
N LYS A 286 20.74 -17.86 -4.12
CA LYS A 286 21.94 -17.51 -4.89
C LYS A 286 22.53 -18.72 -5.60
N LYS A 287 22.53 -19.91 -4.96
CA LYS A 287 23.16 -21.13 -5.46
C LYS A 287 22.29 -21.84 -6.49
N ASN A 288 21.01 -21.98 -6.21
CA ASN A 288 20.04 -22.70 -7.05
C ASN A 288 18.67 -22.02 -7.01
N PRO A 289 18.48 -20.94 -7.80
CA PRO A 289 17.22 -20.18 -7.84
C PRO A 289 16.01 -21.04 -8.22
N ARG A 290 16.20 -22.05 -9.09
CA ARG A 290 15.11 -22.92 -9.54
C ARG A 290 14.59 -23.79 -8.39
N GLU A 291 15.48 -24.48 -7.70
CA GLU A 291 15.11 -25.28 -6.52
C GLU A 291 14.42 -24.40 -5.45
N TYR A 292 14.91 -23.17 -5.27
CA TYR A 292 14.28 -22.23 -4.34
C TYR A 292 12.82 -21.96 -4.73
N ILE A 293 12.58 -21.66 -5.99
CA ILE A 293 11.24 -21.36 -6.52
C ILE A 293 10.31 -22.58 -6.35
N ASP A 294 10.78 -23.78 -6.69
CA ASP A 294 9.98 -25.01 -6.56
C ASP A 294 9.56 -25.22 -5.09
N ARG A 295 10.49 -25.11 -4.15
CA ARG A 295 10.20 -25.20 -2.70
C ARG A 295 9.31 -24.07 -2.20
N ALA A 296 9.41 -22.86 -2.76
CA ALA A 296 8.52 -21.76 -2.40
C ALA A 296 7.08 -22.06 -2.83
N TYR A 297 6.87 -22.61 -4.03
CA TYR A 297 5.54 -23.06 -4.47
C TYR A 297 4.96 -24.15 -3.57
N GLU A 298 5.74 -25.19 -3.24
CA GLU A 298 5.32 -26.26 -2.31
C GLU A 298 4.88 -25.68 -0.96
N SER A 299 5.63 -24.72 -0.44
CA SER A 299 5.31 -24.08 0.83
C SER A 299 4.04 -23.22 0.75
N MET A 300 3.87 -22.45 -0.33
CA MET A 300 2.65 -21.66 -0.55
C MET A 300 1.41 -22.53 -0.73
N VAL A 301 1.53 -23.71 -1.36
CA VAL A 301 0.46 -24.73 -1.44
C VAL A 301 0.06 -25.21 -0.03
N LYS A 302 1.01 -25.54 0.83
CA LYS A 302 0.72 -25.97 2.22
C LYS A 302 0.06 -24.84 3.03
N HIS A 303 0.58 -23.62 2.92
CA HIS A 303 0.05 -22.45 3.62
C HIS A 303 -1.40 -22.15 3.20
N CYS A 304 -1.64 -21.95 1.91
CA CYS A 304 -2.96 -21.68 1.35
C CYS A 304 -3.93 -22.86 1.61
N GLY A 305 -3.46 -24.10 1.46
CA GLY A 305 -4.25 -25.29 1.76
C GLY A 305 -4.70 -25.38 3.23
N ALA A 306 -3.88 -24.91 4.16
CA ALA A 306 -4.31 -24.79 5.55
C ALA A 306 -5.39 -23.72 5.74
N MET A 307 -5.30 -22.58 5.04
CA MET A 307 -6.35 -21.54 5.07
C MET A 307 -7.68 -22.09 4.52
N VAL A 308 -7.67 -22.88 3.44
CA VAL A 308 -8.87 -23.56 2.92
C VAL A 308 -9.47 -24.54 3.95
N LYS A 309 -8.63 -25.31 4.66
CA LYS A 309 -9.11 -26.20 5.74
C LYS A 309 -9.79 -25.43 6.86
N PHE A 310 -9.23 -24.28 7.26
CA PHE A 310 -9.83 -23.42 8.28
C PHE A 310 -11.16 -22.81 7.80
N LEU A 311 -11.27 -22.40 6.54
CA LEU A 311 -12.54 -21.96 5.97
C LEU A 311 -13.62 -23.05 6.12
N ARG A 312 -13.29 -24.28 5.74
CA ARG A 312 -14.19 -25.42 5.83
C ARG A 312 -14.52 -25.81 7.28
N ALA A 313 -13.65 -25.43 8.23
CA ALA A 313 -13.87 -25.60 9.66
C ALA A 313 -14.66 -24.43 10.32
N GLY A 314 -15.06 -23.42 9.54
CA GLY A 314 -15.93 -22.33 9.99
C GLY A 314 -15.22 -21.01 10.34
N SER A 315 -13.91 -20.86 10.11
CA SER A 315 -13.23 -19.58 10.21
C SER A 315 -13.68 -18.61 9.11
N VAL A 316 -13.70 -17.31 9.40
CA VAL A 316 -13.79 -16.27 8.36
C VAL A 316 -12.42 -16.12 7.72
N VAL A 317 -12.30 -16.51 6.44
CA VAL A 317 -11.03 -16.49 5.70
C VAL A 317 -11.12 -15.57 4.50
N PHE A 318 -10.12 -14.73 4.30
CA PHE A 318 -10.01 -13.88 3.11
C PHE A 318 -8.55 -13.63 2.73
N ASP A 319 -8.30 -13.42 1.44
CA ASP A 319 -7.01 -13.00 0.90
C ASP A 319 -6.86 -11.48 1.05
N TYR A 320 -5.75 -11.04 1.62
CA TYR A 320 -5.46 -9.60 1.74
C TYR A 320 -4.67 -9.04 0.52
N GLY A 321 -4.49 -9.84 -0.53
CA GLY A 321 -4.01 -9.35 -1.81
C GLY A 321 -2.50 -9.37 -2.01
N ASN A 322 -1.83 -10.40 -1.52
CA ASN A 322 -0.41 -10.67 -1.76
C ASN A 322 -0.15 -11.73 -2.84
N ASN A 323 -1.21 -12.22 -3.51
CA ASN A 323 -1.18 -13.27 -4.52
C ASN A 323 -0.81 -14.68 -3.99
N LEU A 324 -1.03 -14.97 -2.70
CA LEU A 324 -0.81 -16.31 -2.15
C LEU A 324 -1.67 -17.36 -2.88
N ARG A 325 -2.96 -17.06 -3.12
CA ARG A 325 -3.89 -17.94 -3.83
C ARG A 325 -3.42 -18.28 -5.25
N GLY A 326 -3.06 -17.26 -6.04
CA GLY A 326 -2.61 -17.47 -7.42
C GLY A 326 -1.28 -18.24 -7.50
N GLN A 327 -0.39 -18.05 -6.54
CA GLN A 327 0.85 -18.82 -6.46
C GLN A 327 0.61 -20.27 -6.00
N ALA A 328 -0.31 -20.48 -5.06
CA ALA A 328 -0.69 -21.82 -4.62
C ALA A 328 -1.42 -22.60 -5.72
N GLU A 329 -2.31 -21.96 -6.48
CA GLU A 329 -2.95 -22.56 -7.66
C GLU A 329 -1.92 -22.97 -8.70
N LYS A 330 -0.97 -22.10 -9.02
CA LYS A 330 0.16 -22.40 -9.91
C LYS A 330 1.03 -23.53 -9.38
N GLY A 331 1.14 -23.68 -8.06
CA GLY A 331 1.78 -24.81 -7.39
C GLY A 331 0.94 -26.09 -7.35
N GLY A 332 -0.30 -26.09 -7.87
CA GLY A 332 -1.18 -27.24 -8.01
C GLY A 332 -2.36 -27.32 -7.04
N LEU A 333 -2.60 -26.32 -6.20
CA LEU A 333 -3.76 -26.27 -5.29
C LEU A 333 -5.00 -25.77 -6.03
N LYS A 334 -5.88 -26.66 -6.44
CA LYS A 334 -7.10 -26.32 -7.20
C LYS A 334 -8.12 -25.51 -6.39
N GLU A 335 -8.13 -25.68 -5.07
CA GLU A 335 -9.03 -25.05 -4.13
C GLU A 335 -8.56 -23.68 -3.63
N ALA A 336 -7.47 -23.13 -4.17
CA ALA A 336 -6.85 -21.90 -3.68
C ALA A 336 -7.80 -20.70 -3.64
N PHE A 337 -8.79 -20.65 -4.52
CA PHE A 337 -9.78 -19.57 -4.63
C PHE A 337 -11.12 -19.86 -3.94
N GLU A 338 -11.23 -20.87 -3.08
CA GLU A 338 -12.47 -21.12 -2.31
C GLU A 338 -12.80 -19.97 -1.33
N TYR A 339 -11.81 -19.22 -0.84
CA TYR A 339 -12.04 -18.03 -0.03
C TYR A 339 -11.85 -16.76 -0.87
N PRO A 340 -12.66 -15.69 -0.61
CA PRO A 340 -12.64 -14.48 -1.42
C PRO A 340 -11.43 -13.60 -1.09
N GLY A 341 -11.12 -12.65 -1.99
CA GLY A 341 -10.29 -11.50 -1.69
C GLY A 341 -11.04 -10.49 -0.80
N PHE A 342 -10.29 -9.67 -0.05
CA PHE A 342 -10.87 -8.68 0.84
C PHE A 342 -11.66 -7.59 0.10
N VAL A 343 -11.27 -7.25 -1.14
CA VAL A 343 -11.95 -6.20 -1.91
C VAL A 343 -13.37 -6.60 -2.28
N PRO A 344 -13.63 -7.74 -2.96
CA PRO A 344 -15.00 -8.17 -3.25
C PRO A 344 -15.80 -8.46 -1.98
N ALA A 345 -15.15 -8.91 -0.90
CA ALA A 345 -15.83 -9.27 0.33
C ALA A 345 -16.27 -8.07 1.18
N TYR A 346 -15.46 -6.99 1.23
CA TYR A 346 -15.63 -5.89 2.21
C TYR A 346 -15.49 -4.48 1.64
N ILE A 347 -14.73 -4.28 0.58
CA ILE A 347 -14.30 -2.93 0.14
C ILE A 347 -15.07 -2.43 -1.09
N ARG A 348 -15.57 -3.32 -1.94
CA ARG A 348 -16.25 -2.95 -3.20
C ARG A 348 -17.34 -1.88 -3.05
N PRO A 349 -18.22 -1.90 -2.04
CA PRO A 349 -19.22 -0.84 -1.85
C PRO A 349 -18.60 0.55 -1.69
N LEU A 350 -17.47 0.66 -0.97
CA LEU A 350 -16.75 1.92 -0.78
C LEU A 350 -16.16 2.43 -2.10
N PHE A 351 -15.64 1.53 -2.93
CA PHE A 351 -15.13 1.88 -4.27
C PHE A 351 -16.21 2.41 -5.21
N CYS A 352 -17.46 1.97 -5.06
CA CYS A 352 -18.60 2.48 -5.81
C CYS A 352 -18.88 3.97 -5.52
N GLU A 353 -18.46 4.48 -4.37
CA GLU A 353 -18.58 5.88 -3.96
C GLU A 353 -17.29 6.69 -4.20
N GLY A 354 -16.31 6.11 -4.89
CA GLY A 354 -14.98 6.72 -5.05
C GLY A 354 -14.21 6.86 -3.73
N ARG A 355 -14.61 6.12 -2.69
CA ARG A 355 -13.97 6.11 -1.38
C ARG A 355 -12.77 5.18 -1.40
N GLY A 356 -11.62 5.66 -0.92
CA GLY A 356 -10.39 4.89 -0.89
C GLY A 356 -9.27 5.60 -0.13
N PRO A 357 -8.08 4.98 -0.07
CA PRO A 357 -6.96 5.43 0.74
C PRO A 357 -6.39 6.77 0.27
N PHE A 358 -6.55 7.78 1.08
CA PHE A 358 -6.07 9.15 0.89
C PHE A 358 -5.03 9.48 1.96
N ARG A 359 -3.85 9.93 1.56
CA ARG A 359 -2.73 10.19 2.47
C ARG A 359 -2.13 11.58 2.27
N TRP A 360 -1.56 12.13 3.36
CA TRP A 360 -0.84 13.39 3.30
C TRP A 360 0.38 13.38 4.21
N VAL A 361 1.37 14.21 3.85
CA VAL A 361 2.69 14.26 4.48
C VAL A 361 3.07 15.71 4.75
N ALA A 362 3.51 16.02 5.97
CA ALA A 362 3.98 17.33 6.36
C ALA A 362 5.46 17.52 6.00
N LEU A 363 5.74 18.36 5.00
CA LEU A 363 7.12 18.63 4.55
C LEU A 363 7.93 19.44 5.57
N SER A 364 7.28 20.08 6.54
CA SER A 364 7.94 20.72 7.68
C SER A 364 8.73 19.74 8.53
N GLY A 365 8.29 18.47 8.59
CA GLY A 365 8.78 17.50 9.55
C GLY A 365 8.26 17.73 10.96
N ASN A 366 7.32 18.65 11.15
CA ASN A 366 6.66 18.93 12.43
C ASN A 366 5.40 18.09 12.59
N PRO A 367 5.32 17.19 13.60
CA PRO A 367 4.10 16.41 13.90
C PRO A 367 2.85 17.27 14.08
N GLU A 368 2.98 18.47 14.64
CA GLU A 368 1.86 19.36 14.89
C GLU A 368 1.08 19.74 13.63
N ASP A 369 1.76 19.83 12.48
CA ASP A 369 1.08 20.08 11.20
C ASP A 369 0.11 18.93 10.81
N ILE A 370 0.38 17.71 11.25
CA ILE A 370 -0.53 16.57 11.07
C ILE A 370 -1.66 16.61 12.11
N HIS A 371 -1.37 16.96 13.36
CA HIS A 371 -2.36 17.07 14.43
C HIS A 371 -3.42 18.13 14.09
N VAL A 372 -3.00 19.28 13.56
CA VAL A 372 -3.92 20.31 13.03
C VAL A 372 -4.84 19.74 11.94
N THR A 373 -4.33 18.90 11.05
CA THR A 373 -5.16 18.27 10.01
C THR A 373 -6.08 17.19 10.56
N ASP A 374 -5.67 16.46 11.61
CA ASP A 374 -6.52 15.50 12.32
C ASP A 374 -7.75 16.22 12.94
N ASP A 375 -7.54 17.35 13.61
CA ASP A 375 -8.60 18.17 14.21
C ASP A 375 -9.57 18.68 13.15
N ILE A 376 -9.08 19.11 12.00
CA ILE A 376 -9.93 19.54 10.88
C ILE A 376 -10.81 18.37 10.38
N ILE A 377 -10.28 17.17 10.25
CA ILE A 377 -11.11 16.02 9.87
C ILE A 377 -12.23 15.76 10.89
N LEU A 378 -11.91 15.84 12.18
CA LEU A 378 -12.89 15.65 13.24
C LEU A 378 -14.00 16.71 13.23
N GLN A 379 -13.72 17.92 12.76
CA GLN A 379 -14.68 19.00 12.63
C GLN A 379 -15.51 18.89 11.35
N GLU A 380 -14.84 18.76 10.19
CA GLU A 380 -15.48 18.80 8.88
C GLU A 380 -16.29 17.54 8.54
N PHE A 381 -15.83 16.38 9.06
CA PHE A 381 -16.45 15.08 8.79
C PHE A 381 -17.09 14.46 10.05
N LYS A 382 -17.54 15.27 11.00
CA LYS A 382 -18.09 14.82 12.29
C LYS A 382 -19.23 13.79 12.19
N GLU A 383 -19.98 13.81 11.08
CA GLU A 383 -21.07 12.86 10.82
C GLU A 383 -20.54 11.47 10.41
N ASN A 384 -19.31 11.37 9.91
CA ASN A 384 -18.67 10.10 9.59
C ASN A 384 -18.02 9.50 10.85
N LYS A 385 -18.81 8.78 11.63
CA LYS A 385 -18.37 8.24 12.93
C LYS A 385 -17.19 7.28 12.80
N SER A 386 -17.12 6.47 11.73
CA SER A 386 -16.01 5.55 11.48
C SER A 386 -14.71 6.32 11.23
N LEU A 387 -14.74 7.32 10.36
CA LEU A 387 -13.60 8.19 10.08
C LEU A 387 -13.11 8.92 11.34
N CYS A 388 -14.04 9.52 12.11
CA CYS A 388 -13.66 10.21 13.35
C CYS A 388 -13.06 9.26 14.38
N ARG A 389 -13.60 8.06 14.52
CA ARG A 389 -13.02 7.01 15.38
C ARG A 389 -11.60 6.66 14.96
N TRP A 390 -11.40 6.43 13.64
CA TRP A 390 -10.08 6.15 13.10
C TRP A 390 -9.08 7.27 13.41
N ILE A 391 -9.42 8.53 13.11
CA ILE A 391 -8.51 9.67 13.31
C ILE A 391 -8.12 9.83 14.79
N LYS A 392 -9.07 9.69 15.72
CA LYS A 392 -8.76 9.71 17.17
C LYS A 392 -7.77 8.62 17.56
N MET A 393 -8.00 7.38 17.12
CA MET A 393 -7.08 6.28 17.40
C MET A 393 -5.71 6.49 16.74
N ALA A 394 -5.69 7.02 15.51
CA ALA A 394 -4.43 7.27 14.80
C ALA A 394 -3.62 8.38 15.46
N HIS A 395 -4.27 9.43 15.93
CA HIS A 395 -3.64 10.51 16.69
C HIS A 395 -2.91 9.97 17.93
N ASP A 396 -3.58 9.10 18.70
CA ASP A 396 -3.07 8.62 19.98
C ASP A 396 -2.04 7.48 19.84
N LYS A 397 -2.18 6.61 18.82
CA LYS A 397 -1.49 5.31 18.78
C LYS A 397 -0.53 5.13 17.61
N VAL A 398 -0.69 5.87 16.50
CA VAL A 398 0.10 5.60 15.29
C VAL A 398 1.36 6.44 15.25
N PRO A 399 2.54 5.83 15.45
CA PRO A 399 3.81 6.54 15.39
C PRO A 399 4.14 6.95 13.96
N PHE A 400 4.75 8.12 13.79
CA PHE A 400 5.27 8.56 12.52
C PHE A 400 6.57 7.84 12.16
N GLN A 401 6.76 7.58 10.86
CA GLN A 401 7.97 7.01 10.28
C GLN A 401 8.53 8.01 9.25
N GLY A 402 9.72 8.55 9.49
CA GLY A 402 10.30 9.61 8.66
C GLY A 402 9.57 10.94 8.79
N LEU A 403 9.08 11.50 7.68
CA LEU A 403 8.24 12.70 7.70
C LEU A 403 6.86 12.38 8.31
N PRO A 404 6.32 13.26 9.17
CA PRO A 404 4.97 13.06 9.71
C PRO A 404 3.93 12.95 8.61
N ALA A 405 3.07 11.95 8.71
CA ALA A 405 2.07 11.66 7.70
C ALA A 405 0.80 11.07 8.33
N ARG A 406 -0.30 11.15 7.61
CA ARG A 406 -1.57 10.52 7.98
C ARG A 406 -2.23 9.89 6.76
N ILE A 407 -3.08 8.93 7.00
CA ILE A 407 -3.95 8.30 6.02
C ILE A 407 -5.37 8.26 6.55
N CYS A 408 -6.34 8.45 5.68
CA CYS A 408 -7.74 8.13 5.94
C CYS A 408 -8.46 7.82 4.61
N TRP A 409 -9.64 7.23 4.69
CA TRP A 409 -10.44 6.95 3.50
C TRP A 409 -11.44 8.06 3.26
N LEU A 410 -11.25 8.77 2.15
CA LEU A 410 -12.13 9.83 1.66
C LEU A 410 -12.68 9.48 0.28
N GLY A 411 -13.91 9.89 0.03
CA GLY A 411 -14.64 9.66 -1.21
C GLY A 411 -14.62 10.83 -2.18
N TYR A 412 -15.40 10.68 -3.26
CA TYR A 412 -15.62 11.71 -4.25
C TYR A 412 -16.24 12.97 -3.60
N GLY A 413 -15.64 14.13 -3.87
CA GLY A 413 -16.01 15.42 -3.27
C GLY A 413 -15.34 15.68 -1.91
N GLU A 414 -15.21 14.67 -1.04
CA GLU A 414 -14.57 14.79 0.27
C GLU A 414 -13.06 15.10 0.14
N ARG A 415 -12.37 14.46 -0.83
CA ARG A 415 -10.93 14.67 -1.08
C ARG A 415 -10.65 16.11 -1.53
N ALA A 416 -11.45 16.64 -2.47
CA ALA A 416 -11.29 17.99 -2.98
C ALA A 416 -11.56 19.03 -1.89
N HIS A 417 -12.61 18.84 -1.10
CA HIS A 417 -12.95 19.69 0.03
C HIS A 417 -11.80 19.74 1.06
N PHE A 418 -11.32 18.60 1.48
CA PHE A 418 -10.21 18.54 2.46
C PHE A 418 -8.90 19.10 1.89
N GLY A 419 -8.61 18.84 0.61
CA GLY A 419 -7.45 19.41 -0.07
C GLY A 419 -7.47 20.94 -0.15
N ASP A 420 -8.64 21.54 -0.38
CA ASP A 420 -8.82 23.00 -0.36
C ASP A 420 -8.60 23.58 1.05
N ILE A 421 -9.11 22.91 2.08
CA ILE A 421 -8.88 23.31 3.48
C ILE A 421 -7.39 23.26 3.81
N ILE A 422 -6.70 22.15 3.51
CA ILE A 422 -5.24 22.04 3.73
C ILE A 422 -4.50 23.19 3.02
N ASN A 423 -4.80 23.44 1.75
CA ASN A 423 -4.18 24.53 1.00
C ASN A 423 -4.42 25.90 1.63
N SER A 424 -5.62 26.14 2.17
CA SER A 424 -5.97 27.35 2.89
C SER A 424 -5.23 27.48 4.23
N LEU A 425 -4.99 26.38 4.94
CA LEU A 425 -4.21 26.35 6.19
C LEU A 425 -2.73 26.70 5.93
N VAL A 426 -2.15 26.14 4.86
CA VAL A 426 -0.78 26.49 4.42
C VAL A 426 -0.71 27.98 4.07
N LYS A 427 -1.64 28.49 3.27
CA LYS A 427 -1.70 29.92 2.89
C LYS A 427 -1.77 30.86 4.10
N ARG A 428 -2.47 30.46 5.16
CA ARG A 428 -2.64 31.27 6.39
C ARG A 428 -1.52 31.04 7.41
N GLY A 429 -0.51 30.22 7.10
CA GLY A 429 0.58 29.91 8.03
C GLY A 429 0.15 29.11 9.27
N LYS A 430 -1.01 28.44 9.23
CA LYS A 430 -1.45 27.54 10.29
C LYS A 430 -0.78 26.17 10.21
N ILE A 431 -0.28 25.83 9.03
CA ILE A 431 0.61 24.71 8.75
C ILE A 431 1.95 25.31 8.31
N THR A 432 3.03 24.80 8.87
CA THR A 432 4.37 25.40 8.81
C THR A 432 4.98 25.39 7.40
N ALA A 433 4.75 24.32 6.64
CA ALA A 433 5.25 24.12 5.26
C ALA A 433 4.21 23.38 4.41
N PRO A 434 4.35 23.33 3.08
CA PRO A 434 3.44 22.61 2.21
C PRO A 434 3.20 21.16 2.61
N ILE A 435 2.02 20.69 2.27
CA ILE A 435 1.57 19.31 2.46
C ILE A 435 1.61 18.58 1.12
N VAL A 436 2.22 17.41 1.09
CA VAL A 436 2.11 16.47 -0.03
C VAL A 436 0.85 15.64 0.16
N ILE A 437 0.00 15.61 -0.83
CA ILE A 437 -1.22 14.81 -0.86
C ILE A 437 -1.08 13.74 -1.94
N GLY A 438 -1.40 12.50 -1.60
CA GLY A 438 -1.43 11.39 -2.54
C GLY A 438 -2.47 10.35 -2.13
N ARG A 439 -2.45 9.24 -2.82
CA ARG A 439 -3.27 8.09 -2.45
C ARG A 439 -2.51 6.79 -2.68
N ASP A 440 -3.03 5.70 -2.16
CA ASP A 440 -2.50 4.40 -2.51
C ASP A 440 -2.82 4.05 -3.97
N HIS A 441 -1.98 3.24 -4.60
CA HIS A 441 -2.23 2.71 -5.94
C HIS A 441 -3.35 1.67 -5.99
N LEU A 442 -3.87 1.28 -4.82
CA LEU A 442 -5.01 0.37 -4.63
C LEU A 442 -6.37 1.08 -4.72
N ASP A 443 -6.40 2.31 -5.20
CA ASP A 443 -7.61 3.14 -5.21
C ASP A 443 -8.62 2.70 -6.29
N CYS A 444 -9.86 3.08 -6.12
CA CYS A 444 -11.04 2.61 -6.85
C CYS A 444 -10.97 2.72 -8.40
N GLY A 445 -10.24 3.69 -8.94
CA GLY A 445 -10.10 3.93 -10.38
C GLY A 445 -8.72 3.67 -10.95
N SER A 446 -7.74 3.39 -10.12
CA SER A 446 -6.32 3.47 -10.48
C SER A 446 -5.65 2.15 -10.77
N VAL A 447 -6.34 1.03 -10.72
CA VAL A 447 -5.72 -0.30 -10.80
C VAL A 447 -6.55 -1.28 -11.61
N ALA A 448 -5.88 -2.18 -12.33
CA ALA A 448 -6.42 -3.43 -12.82
C ALA A 448 -5.57 -4.56 -12.23
N SER A 449 -6.19 -5.37 -11.38
CA SER A 449 -5.54 -6.43 -10.61
C SER A 449 -6.55 -7.54 -10.29
N PRO A 450 -6.70 -8.53 -11.19
CA PRO A 450 -7.70 -9.60 -11.06
C PRO A 450 -7.60 -10.43 -9.77
N TYR A 451 -6.41 -10.49 -9.19
CA TYR A 451 -6.18 -11.21 -7.92
C TYR A 451 -6.35 -10.33 -6.66
N ARG A 452 -6.79 -9.06 -6.79
CA ARG A 452 -6.96 -8.17 -5.65
C ARG A 452 -8.05 -7.12 -5.83
N GLU A 453 -7.72 -5.91 -6.34
CA GLU A 453 -8.65 -4.78 -6.34
C GLU A 453 -9.80 -4.94 -7.34
N THR A 454 -9.55 -5.60 -8.45
CA THR A 454 -10.57 -5.85 -9.49
C THR A 454 -11.04 -7.29 -9.56
N GLU A 455 -10.74 -8.09 -8.53
CA GLU A 455 -11.26 -9.45 -8.40
C GLU A 455 -12.79 -9.43 -8.41
N GLY A 456 -13.38 -10.23 -9.29
CA GLY A 456 -14.82 -10.41 -9.37
C GLY A 456 -15.59 -9.14 -9.73
N MET A 457 -15.12 -8.36 -10.70
CA MET A 457 -15.90 -7.27 -11.26
C MET A 457 -17.20 -7.81 -11.85
N LYS A 458 -18.30 -7.10 -11.60
CA LYS A 458 -19.66 -7.56 -11.93
C LYS A 458 -19.87 -7.92 -13.41
N ASP A 459 -19.16 -7.23 -14.30
CA ASP A 459 -19.20 -7.40 -15.76
C ASP A 459 -18.07 -8.28 -16.31
N GLY A 460 -17.19 -8.82 -15.46
CA GLY A 460 -16.02 -9.61 -15.85
C GLY A 460 -14.83 -8.78 -16.35
N SER A 461 -14.82 -7.46 -16.12
CA SER A 461 -13.75 -6.55 -16.58
C SER A 461 -12.50 -6.53 -15.69
N ASP A 462 -12.27 -7.57 -14.91
CA ASP A 462 -11.20 -7.67 -13.89
C ASP A 462 -9.81 -7.31 -14.44
N ALA A 463 -9.49 -7.77 -15.65
CA ALA A 463 -8.18 -7.65 -16.27
C ALA A 463 -8.03 -6.47 -17.26
N ILE A 464 -9.03 -5.60 -17.38
CA ILE A 464 -8.97 -4.48 -18.33
C ILE A 464 -8.09 -3.38 -17.79
N ALA A 465 -6.90 -3.20 -18.39
CA ALA A 465 -5.90 -2.24 -17.96
C ALA A 465 -6.11 -0.81 -18.50
N ASP A 466 -7.09 -0.57 -19.37
CA ASP A 466 -7.42 0.78 -19.87
C ASP A 466 -7.76 1.73 -18.71
N TRP A 467 -8.43 1.25 -17.67
CA TRP A 467 -8.84 2.04 -16.51
C TRP A 467 -7.68 2.71 -15.79
N PRO A 468 -6.64 2.02 -15.31
CA PRO A 468 -5.50 2.69 -14.69
C PRO A 468 -4.71 3.58 -15.66
N LEU A 469 -4.65 3.25 -16.95
CA LEU A 469 -4.02 4.12 -17.95
C LEU A 469 -4.79 5.43 -18.10
N LEU A 470 -6.11 5.37 -18.28
CA LEU A 470 -6.98 6.55 -18.33
C LEU A 470 -6.93 7.35 -17.03
N ASN A 471 -6.88 6.70 -15.88
CA ASN A 471 -6.72 7.38 -14.59
C ASN A 471 -5.40 8.17 -14.53
N GLY A 472 -4.28 7.57 -14.93
CA GLY A 472 -2.98 8.24 -14.98
C GLY A 472 -2.98 9.45 -15.95
N LEU A 473 -3.54 9.28 -17.15
CA LEU A 473 -3.67 10.35 -18.14
C LEU A 473 -4.56 11.49 -17.63
N LEU A 474 -5.73 11.16 -17.04
CA LEU A 474 -6.65 12.12 -16.46
C LEU A 474 -6.01 12.94 -15.35
N ASN A 475 -5.26 12.29 -14.45
CA ASN A 475 -4.54 12.98 -13.38
C ASN A 475 -3.44 13.92 -13.92
N ALA A 476 -2.75 13.53 -15.01
CA ALA A 476 -1.76 14.37 -15.65
C ALA A 476 -2.38 15.63 -16.25
N VAL A 477 -3.46 15.50 -17.03
CA VAL A 477 -4.15 16.67 -17.65
C VAL A 477 -4.92 17.51 -16.62
N SER A 478 -5.30 16.94 -15.47
CA SER A 478 -5.92 17.68 -14.35
C SER A 478 -4.91 18.55 -13.60
N GLY A 479 -3.61 18.31 -13.76
CA GLY A 479 -2.56 19.13 -13.17
C GLY A 479 -2.00 18.57 -11.86
N ALA A 480 -1.90 17.25 -11.67
CA ALA A 480 -1.17 16.64 -10.57
C ALA A 480 0.30 17.09 -10.54
N SER A 481 0.94 17.09 -9.38
CA SER A 481 2.36 17.47 -9.25
C SER A 481 3.28 16.42 -9.85
N TRP A 482 2.97 15.13 -9.64
CA TRP A 482 3.55 14.03 -10.42
C TRP A 482 2.58 12.86 -10.56
N VAL A 483 2.75 12.11 -11.64
CA VAL A 483 1.91 10.96 -12.00
C VAL A 483 2.81 9.79 -12.36
N SER A 484 2.36 8.58 -12.07
CA SER A 484 3.11 7.37 -12.34
C SER A 484 2.22 6.25 -12.86
N VAL A 485 2.78 5.38 -13.70
CA VAL A 485 2.15 4.13 -14.14
C VAL A 485 3.11 2.98 -13.88
N HIS A 486 2.61 1.92 -13.28
CA HIS A 486 3.42 0.79 -12.82
C HIS A 486 2.79 -0.54 -13.24
N HIS A 487 3.62 -1.56 -13.29
CA HIS A 487 3.23 -2.94 -13.54
C HIS A 487 3.68 -3.84 -12.39
N GLY A 488 2.85 -4.81 -12.04
CA GLY A 488 3.20 -5.95 -11.17
C GLY A 488 3.12 -5.69 -9.67
N GLY A 489 2.80 -4.47 -9.22
CA GLY A 489 2.80 -4.14 -7.79
C GLY A 489 1.86 -4.98 -6.94
N GLY A 490 2.36 -5.46 -5.79
CA GLY A 490 1.59 -6.15 -4.75
C GLY A 490 1.19 -7.60 -5.05
N VAL A 491 0.86 -7.91 -6.30
CA VAL A 491 0.42 -9.25 -6.76
C VAL A 491 1.38 -9.91 -7.75
N GLY A 492 2.46 -9.22 -8.10
CA GLY A 492 3.54 -9.76 -8.93
C GLY A 492 3.47 -9.39 -10.41
N MET A 493 4.58 -9.63 -11.09
CA MET A 493 4.77 -9.30 -12.51
C MET A 493 3.74 -10.04 -13.37
N GLY A 494 3.10 -9.34 -14.31
CA GLY A 494 2.03 -9.86 -15.17
C GLY A 494 0.61 -9.75 -14.59
N ASN A 495 0.45 -9.41 -13.31
CA ASN A 495 -0.83 -9.54 -12.61
C ASN A 495 -1.50 -8.21 -12.25
N ALA A 496 -0.86 -7.07 -12.47
CA ALA A 496 -1.47 -5.78 -12.21
C ALA A 496 -0.85 -4.64 -13.03
N ILE A 497 -1.69 -3.69 -13.43
CA ILE A 497 -1.31 -2.34 -13.89
C ILE A 497 -1.97 -1.33 -12.95
N HIS A 498 -1.23 -0.33 -12.50
CA HIS A 498 -1.78 0.67 -11.59
C HIS A 498 -1.14 2.04 -11.80
N ALA A 499 -1.89 3.09 -11.47
CA ALA A 499 -1.48 4.48 -11.57
C ALA A 499 -1.33 5.12 -10.20
N GLY A 500 -0.33 5.98 -10.06
CA GLY A 500 -0.07 6.82 -8.89
C GLY A 500 -0.35 8.28 -9.17
N LEU A 501 -0.78 8.99 -8.16
CA LEU A 501 -1.07 10.41 -8.17
C LEU A 501 -0.49 11.06 -6.93
N VAL A 502 0.17 12.20 -7.12
CA VAL A 502 0.58 13.07 -6.02
C VAL A 502 0.39 14.53 -6.41
N ILE A 503 -0.10 15.33 -5.47
CA ILE A 503 -0.29 16.78 -5.62
C ILE A 503 0.16 17.50 -4.35
N VAL A 504 0.71 18.72 -4.51
CA VAL A 504 1.25 19.51 -3.40
C VAL A 504 0.29 20.65 -3.07
N ALA A 505 -0.10 20.78 -1.81
CA ALA A 505 -0.83 21.93 -1.30
C ALA A 505 0.19 22.94 -0.74
N ASP A 506 0.49 24.00 -1.51
CA ASP A 506 1.51 25.00 -1.20
C ASP A 506 0.97 26.37 -0.77
N GLY A 507 -0.37 26.47 -0.66
CA GLY A 507 -1.05 27.69 -0.27
C GLY A 507 -1.36 28.65 -1.44
N SER A 508 -0.87 28.38 -2.66
CA SER A 508 -1.10 29.25 -3.81
C SER A 508 -2.51 29.11 -4.40
N LYS A 509 -2.95 30.15 -5.12
CA LYS A 509 -4.22 30.14 -5.88
C LYS A 509 -4.18 29.08 -6.99
N GLN A 510 -3.07 28.95 -7.69
CA GLN A 510 -2.88 27.96 -8.74
C GLN A 510 -3.05 26.54 -8.21
N MET A 511 -2.47 26.23 -7.05
CA MET A 511 -2.61 24.91 -6.44
C MET A 511 -4.03 24.64 -5.93
N LYS A 512 -4.75 25.64 -5.44
CA LYS A 512 -6.17 25.50 -5.09
C LYS A 512 -6.99 24.97 -6.28
N GLU A 513 -6.82 25.54 -7.46
CA GLU A 513 -7.53 25.12 -8.68
C GLU A 513 -7.13 23.71 -9.12
N ARG A 514 -5.85 23.39 -9.05
CA ARG A 514 -5.32 22.06 -9.42
C ARG A 514 -5.78 20.98 -8.43
N LEU A 515 -5.72 21.25 -7.12
CA LEU A 515 -6.21 20.35 -6.07
C LEU A 515 -7.69 20.00 -6.29
N ASN A 516 -8.53 21.00 -6.57
CA ASN A 516 -9.94 20.77 -6.81
C ASN A 516 -10.18 19.83 -8.00
N ARG A 517 -9.52 20.09 -9.15
CA ARG A 517 -9.65 19.22 -10.34
C ARG A 517 -9.14 17.81 -10.10
N VAL A 518 -7.90 17.68 -9.61
CA VAL A 518 -7.24 16.41 -9.43
C VAL A 518 -7.97 15.54 -8.42
N LEU A 519 -8.31 16.10 -7.25
CA LEU A 519 -8.94 15.35 -6.15
C LEU A 519 -10.45 15.10 -6.39
N THR A 520 -11.04 15.70 -7.40
CA THR A 520 -12.39 15.36 -7.91
C THR A 520 -12.30 14.29 -9.00
N ASN A 521 -11.43 14.48 -9.99
CA ASN A 521 -11.37 13.62 -11.18
C ASN A 521 -10.81 12.22 -10.87
N ASP A 522 -9.82 12.14 -9.99
CA ASP A 522 -9.22 10.87 -9.62
C ASP A 522 -10.24 9.87 -9.03
N PRO A 523 -10.95 10.16 -7.92
CA PRO A 523 -12.00 9.28 -7.43
C PRO A 523 -13.19 9.18 -8.39
N GLY A 524 -13.47 10.23 -9.17
CA GLY A 524 -14.54 10.24 -10.18
C GLY A 524 -14.34 9.18 -11.26
N SER A 525 -13.09 8.93 -11.68
CA SER A 525 -12.78 7.85 -12.63
C SER A 525 -13.09 6.46 -12.03
N GLY A 526 -12.93 6.29 -10.72
CA GLY A 526 -13.31 5.07 -10.01
C GLY A 526 -14.83 4.87 -9.96
N VAL A 527 -15.60 5.93 -9.69
CA VAL A 527 -17.07 5.86 -9.75
C VAL A 527 -17.53 5.50 -11.17
N ALA A 528 -16.96 6.17 -12.19
CA ALA A 528 -17.30 5.90 -13.59
C ALA A 528 -17.06 4.44 -13.97
N ARG A 529 -15.91 3.87 -13.57
CA ARG A 529 -15.61 2.45 -13.78
C ARG A 529 -16.66 1.52 -13.18
N HIS A 530 -17.07 1.78 -11.92
CA HIS A 530 -18.06 0.95 -11.25
C HIS A 530 -19.47 1.13 -11.80
N VAL A 531 -19.78 2.32 -12.33
CA VAL A 531 -21.03 2.55 -13.11
C VAL A 531 -21.03 1.74 -14.39
N ASP A 532 -19.91 1.76 -15.14
CA ASP A 532 -19.74 1.01 -16.38
C ASP A 532 -19.89 -0.51 -16.14
N ALA A 533 -19.32 -1.02 -15.06
CA ALA A 533 -19.48 -2.40 -14.64
C ALA A 533 -20.89 -2.74 -14.10
N GLY A 534 -21.82 -1.78 -14.03
CA GLY A 534 -23.22 -1.98 -13.67
C GLY A 534 -23.49 -2.14 -12.18
N TYR A 535 -22.62 -1.63 -11.30
CA TYR A 535 -22.91 -1.60 -9.85
C TYR A 535 -24.01 -0.60 -9.53
N LYS A 536 -25.11 -1.07 -8.94
CA LYS A 536 -26.28 -0.24 -8.59
C LYS A 536 -25.92 0.92 -7.66
N ASP A 537 -25.05 0.67 -6.68
CA ASP A 537 -24.62 1.70 -5.72
C ASP A 537 -23.82 2.80 -6.41
N ALA A 538 -22.92 2.47 -7.33
CA ALA A 538 -22.18 3.43 -8.13
C ALA A 538 -23.10 4.26 -9.04
N ILE A 539 -24.09 3.62 -9.66
CA ILE A 539 -25.10 4.32 -10.50
C ILE A 539 -25.90 5.30 -9.67
N LYS A 540 -26.39 4.89 -8.50
CA LYS A 540 -27.13 5.75 -7.57
C LYS A 540 -26.24 6.93 -7.10
N PHE A 541 -25.02 6.65 -6.71
CA PHE A 541 -24.05 7.65 -6.26
C PHE A 541 -23.71 8.66 -7.37
N ALA A 542 -23.44 8.18 -8.58
CA ALA A 542 -23.13 9.04 -9.73
C ALA A 542 -24.27 10.02 -10.05
N ARG A 543 -25.54 9.56 -9.96
CA ARG A 543 -26.72 10.42 -10.12
C ARG A 543 -26.82 11.46 -8.99
N GLN A 544 -26.64 11.06 -7.74
CA GLN A 544 -26.69 11.97 -6.58
C GLN A 544 -25.62 13.06 -6.63
N LYS A 545 -24.46 12.77 -7.22
CA LYS A 545 -23.31 13.69 -7.33
C LYS A 545 -23.24 14.40 -8.69
N ASP A 546 -24.23 14.21 -9.55
CA ASP A 546 -24.30 14.75 -10.92
C ASP A 546 -23.02 14.47 -11.74
N ILE A 547 -22.47 13.27 -11.59
CA ILE A 547 -21.30 12.86 -12.36
C ILE A 547 -21.72 12.60 -13.81
N LYS A 548 -21.09 13.30 -14.76
CA LYS A 548 -21.41 13.19 -16.19
C LYS A 548 -20.89 11.90 -16.80
N ILE A 549 -21.75 10.91 -16.93
CA ILE A 549 -21.46 9.63 -17.58
C ILE A 549 -22.37 9.51 -18.80
N PRO A 550 -21.84 9.64 -20.03
CA PRO A 550 -22.64 9.74 -21.26
C PRO A 550 -23.60 8.58 -21.50
N MET A 551 -23.20 7.36 -21.16
CA MET A 551 -24.01 6.14 -21.37
C MET A 551 -24.99 5.86 -20.22
N LEU A 552 -24.94 6.60 -19.13
CA LEU A 552 -25.87 6.46 -18.02
C LEU A 552 -27.18 7.20 -18.37
N LYS A 553 -28.25 6.45 -18.69
CA LYS A 553 -29.58 7.04 -18.90
C LYS A 553 -30.01 7.76 -17.62
N ARG A 554 -30.44 9.03 -17.78
CA ARG A 554 -30.96 9.88 -16.70
C ARG A 554 -32.23 9.34 -16.08
#